data_1ae0ed5ff4a3035483af9b86c3042298
#
_entry.id   1ae0ed5ff4a3035483af9b86c3042298
#
_cell.length_a   1.000
_cell.length_b   1.000
_cell.length_c   1.000
_cell.angle_alpha   90.00
_cell.angle_beta   90.00
_cell.angle_gamma   90.00
#
_symmetry.space_group_name_H-M   'P 1'
#
loop_
_entity.id
_entity.type
_entity.pdbx_description
1 polymer ?
#
loop_
_entity_poly.entity_id
_entity_poly.type
_entity_poly.pdbx_seq_one_letter_code
_entity_poly.pdbx_strand_id
1 'polypeptide(L)'
;MWDKVIEINLNAQFVLSRELGKDMLENGSGKIIFTASLLTFQGGITVPGYAASKGAMKSLIMALSNEWAGRGLNINGIAPGYIATDNTEALRNDPQRSRSLLARIPQGRWGTPDDFKGPVVFLASRASDYMNGSIITVDGGWMGR
;
A
#
# COMPACT_ATOMS: atom_id res chain seq x y z
N MET A 1 -15.25 -15.93 3.94
CA MET A 1 -14.82 -14.54 3.55
C MET A 1 -13.40 -14.22 4.00
N TRP A 2 -13.00 -14.58 5.21
CA TRP A 2 -11.65 -14.34 5.76
C TRP A 2 -10.54 -14.91 4.85
N ASP A 3 -10.56 -16.23 4.58
CA ASP A 3 -9.50 -16.90 3.81
C ASP A 3 -9.31 -16.29 2.41
N LYS A 4 -10.43 -15.95 1.73
CA LYS A 4 -10.36 -15.32 0.41
C LYS A 4 -9.68 -13.95 0.45
N VAL A 5 -9.89 -13.17 1.50
CA VAL A 5 -9.23 -11.85 1.67
C VAL A 5 -7.73 -12.03 1.91
N ILE A 6 -7.35 -12.95 2.79
CA ILE A 6 -5.95 -13.28 3.06
C ILE A 6 -5.27 -13.81 1.80
N GLU A 7 -5.94 -14.71 1.08
CA GLU A 7 -5.40 -15.31 -0.15
C GLU A 7 -5.08 -14.23 -1.21
N ILE A 8 -6.02 -13.34 -1.47
CA ILE A 8 -5.84 -12.31 -2.51
C ILE A 8 -4.88 -11.19 -2.04
N ASN A 9 -5.06 -10.69 -0.82
CA ASN A 9 -4.37 -9.49 -0.36
C ASN A 9 -2.98 -9.76 0.20
N LEU A 10 -2.69 -10.97 0.64
CA LEU A 10 -1.42 -11.32 1.27
C LEU A 10 -0.69 -12.45 0.52
N ASN A 11 -1.30 -13.65 0.42
CA ASN A 11 -0.62 -14.81 -0.14
C ASN A 11 -0.24 -14.59 -1.61
N ALA A 12 -1.18 -14.08 -2.43
CA ALA A 12 -0.90 -13.81 -3.84
C ALA A 12 0.23 -12.79 -4.03
N GLN A 13 0.27 -11.73 -3.20
CA GLN A 13 1.35 -10.75 -3.29
C GLN A 13 2.70 -11.33 -2.88
N PHE A 14 2.73 -12.18 -1.85
CA PHE A 14 3.94 -12.87 -1.44
C PHE A 14 4.43 -13.82 -2.55
N VAL A 15 3.55 -14.65 -3.11
CA VAL A 15 3.90 -15.59 -4.18
C VAL A 15 4.45 -14.86 -5.41
N LEU A 16 3.78 -13.81 -5.87
CA LEU A 16 4.24 -12.99 -6.99
C LEU A 16 5.61 -12.36 -6.71
N SER A 17 5.81 -11.80 -5.53
CA SER A 17 7.09 -11.20 -5.15
C SER A 17 8.21 -12.22 -5.10
N ARG A 18 7.94 -13.41 -4.57
CA ARG A 18 8.91 -14.50 -4.51
C ARG A 18 9.31 -14.99 -5.91
N GLU A 19 8.34 -15.21 -6.78
CA GLU A 19 8.62 -15.75 -8.11
C GLU A 19 9.29 -14.71 -9.03
N LEU A 20 8.77 -13.50 -9.11
CA LEU A 20 9.37 -12.43 -9.92
C LEU A 20 10.67 -11.89 -9.29
N GLY A 21 10.80 -11.96 -7.98
CA GLY A 21 12.00 -11.57 -7.25
C GLY A 21 13.22 -12.44 -7.57
N LYS A 22 13.03 -13.69 -8.00
CA LYS A 22 14.15 -14.57 -8.40
C LYS A 22 14.97 -13.95 -9.51
N ASP A 23 14.32 -13.56 -10.60
CA ASP A 23 14.98 -12.94 -11.75
C ASP A 23 15.66 -11.61 -11.38
N MET A 24 15.00 -10.80 -10.52
CA MET A 24 15.58 -9.56 -10.03
C MET A 24 16.84 -9.81 -9.18
N LEU A 25 16.80 -10.84 -8.32
CA LEU A 25 17.93 -11.21 -7.47
C LEU A 25 19.11 -11.75 -8.29
N GLU A 26 18.84 -12.51 -9.35
CA GLU A 26 19.87 -12.99 -10.29
C GLU A 26 20.51 -11.83 -11.05
N ASN A 27 19.70 -10.83 -11.46
CA ASN A 27 20.18 -9.64 -12.14
C ASN A 27 20.82 -8.61 -11.20
N GLY A 28 20.70 -8.77 -9.88
CA GLY A 28 21.23 -7.85 -8.88
C GLY A 28 20.56 -6.46 -8.91
N SER A 29 19.33 -6.35 -9.44
CA SER A 29 18.61 -5.09 -9.55
C SER A 29 17.10 -5.32 -9.66
N GLY A 30 16.31 -4.58 -8.90
CA GLY A 30 14.86 -4.64 -9.00
C GLY A 30 14.15 -3.74 -8.00
N LYS A 31 12.91 -3.40 -8.34
CA LYS A 31 12.04 -2.62 -7.45
C LYS A 31 10.69 -3.31 -7.32
N ILE A 32 10.29 -3.60 -6.08
CA ILE A 32 8.99 -4.16 -5.75
C ILE A 32 8.21 -3.13 -4.94
N ILE A 33 7.03 -2.76 -5.41
CA ILE A 33 6.17 -1.77 -4.80
C ILE A 33 4.85 -2.43 -4.42
N PHE A 34 4.62 -2.59 -3.12
CA PHE A 34 3.40 -3.17 -2.60
C PHE A 34 2.30 -2.13 -2.43
N THR A 35 1.06 -2.53 -2.71
CA THR A 35 -0.12 -1.75 -2.34
C THR A 35 -0.53 -2.08 -0.92
N ALA A 36 -0.13 -1.22 0.02
CA ALA A 36 -0.53 -1.24 1.42
C ALA A 36 -1.91 -0.57 1.61
N SER A 37 -2.17 0.00 2.76
CA SER A 37 -3.39 0.73 3.12
C SER A 37 -3.12 1.59 4.36
N LEU A 38 -3.99 2.55 4.66
CA LEU A 38 -4.04 3.15 6.01
C LEU A 38 -4.23 2.09 7.08
N LEU A 39 -4.96 0.99 6.77
CA LEU A 39 -5.14 -0.14 7.69
C LEU A 39 -3.86 -0.98 7.90
N THR A 40 -2.79 -0.64 7.26
CA THR A 40 -1.44 -1.11 7.59
C THR A 40 -0.94 -0.52 8.92
N PHE A 41 -1.47 0.64 9.30
CA PHE A 41 -1.05 1.41 10.49
C PHE A 41 -2.16 1.57 11.54
N GLN A 42 -3.42 1.38 11.15
CA GLN A 42 -4.58 1.55 12.02
C GLN A 42 -5.57 0.41 11.85
N GLY A 43 -6.46 0.22 12.82
CA GLY A 43 -7.56 -0.72 12.71
C GLY A 43 -8.69 -0.22 11.81
N GLY A 44 -9.53 -1.14 11.34
CA GLY A 44 -10.77 -0.83 10.63
C GLY A 44 -11.99 -1.35 11.38
N ILE A 45 -13.15 -0.78 11.11
CA ILE A 45 -14.43 -1.22 11.67
C ILE A 45 -15.08 -2.16 10.66
N THR A 46 -15.56 -3.32 11.10
CA THR A 46 -16.25 -4.35 10.29
C THR A 46 -15.43 -5.02 9.17
N VAL A 47 -14.11 -4.80 9.14
CA VAL A 47 -13.22 -5.34 8.11
C VAL A 47 -11.97 -6.02 8.68
N PRO A 48 -12.10 -6.96 9.66
CA PRO A 48 -10.95 -7.54 10.35
C PRO A 48 -10.00 -8.29 9.40
N GLY A 49 -10.51 -9.04 8.43
CA GLY A 49 -9.69 -9.76 7.46
C GLY A 49 -8.88 -8.82 6.56
N TYR A 50 -9.49 -7.72 6.11
CA TYR A 50 -8.78 -6.71 5.33
C TYR A 50 -7.71 -6.00 6.18
N ALA A 51 -8.05 -5.59 7.40
CA ALA A 51 -7.10 -4.94 8.31
C ALA A 51 -5.91 -5.87 8.62
N ALA A 52 -6.16 -7.15 8.92
CA ALA A 52 -5.12 -8.14 9.14
C ALA A 52 -4.21 -8.32 7.91
N SER A 53 -4.81 -8.47 6.71
CA SER A 53 -4.03 -8.62 5.47
C SER A 53 -3.15 -7.41 5.18
N LYS A 54 -3.67 -6.19 5.40
CA LYS A 54 -2.92 -4.96 5.15
C LYS A 54 -1.92 -4.64 6.27
N GLY A 55 -2.19 -5.04 7.51
CA GLY A 55 -1.23 -5.01 8.61
C GLY A 55 -0.02 -5.91 8.35
N ALA A 56 -0.26 -7.12 7.84
CA ALA A 56 0.79 -8.07 7.46
C ALA A 56 1.72 -7.52 6.35
N MET A 57 1.22 -6.65 5.46
CA MET A 57 2.04 -6.02 4.41
C MET A 57 3.23 -5.27 4.97
N LYS A 58 3.09 -4.58 6.10
CA LYS A 58 4.21 -3.86 6.72
C LYS A 58 5.35 -4.82 7.06
N SER A 59 5.02 -5.91 7.74
CA SER A 59 6.02 -6.90 8.14
C SER A 59 6.64 -7.61 6.93
N LEU A 60 5.84 -7.92 5.90
CA LEU A 60 6.32 -8.53 4.67
C LEU A 60 7.30 -7.61 3.93
N ILE A 61 6.97 -6.34 3.76
CA ILE A 61 7.85 -5.34 3.12
C ILE A 61 9.17 -5.25 3.86
N MET A 62 9.13 -5.16 5.19
CA MET A 62 10.34 -5.06 6.02
C MET A 62 11.19 -6.34 5.95
N ALA A 63 10.57 -7.52 5.99
CA ALA A 63 11.26 -8.80 5.92
C ALA A 63 11.98 -8.97 4.57
N LEU A 64 11.26 -8.78 3.47
CA LEU A 64 11.86 -8.88 2.13
C LEU A 64 12.92 -7.82 1.88
N SER A 65 12.73 -6.60 2.40
CA SER A 65 13.75 -5.56 2.37
C SER A 65 15.02 -5.98 3.09
N ASN A 66 14.91 -6.52 4.30
CA ASN A 66 16.07 -6.98 5.06
C ASN A 66 16.86 -8.10 4.35
N GLU A 67 16.14 -9.00 3.66
CA GLU A 67 16.77 -10.11 2.95
C GLU A 67 17.39 -9.71 1.61
N TRP A 68 16.75 -8.78 0.87
CA TRP A 68 17.06 -8.56 -0.54
C TRP A 68 17.73 -7.22 -0.84
N ALA A 69 17.73 -6.25 0.10
CA ALA A 69 18.36 -4.95 -0.13
C ALA A 69 19.87 -5.07 -0.43
N GLY A 70 20.60 -5.91 0.31
CA GLY A 70 22.02 -6.17 0.07
C GLY A 70 22.32 -6.89 -1.25
N ARG A 71 21.28 -7.37 -1.92
CA ARG A 71 21.34 -8.03 -3.23
C ARG A 71 20.81 -7.15 -4.37
N GLY A 72 20.67 -5.85 -4.14
CA GLY A 72 20.34 -4.85 -5.17
C GLY A 72 18.84 -4.59 -5.38
N LEU A 73 17.94 -5.09 -4.51
CA LEU A 73 16.53 -4.85 -4.63
C LEU A 73 16.02 -3.77 -3.67
N ASN A 74 15.08 -2.97 -4.12
CA ASN A 74 14.33 -2.04 -3.28
C ASN A 74 12.89 -2.54 -3.10
N ILE A 75 12.50 -2.75 -1.85
CA ILE A 75 11.19 -3.25 -1.47
C ILE A 75 10.48 -2.16 -0.65
N ASN A 76 9.44 -1.58 -1.22
CA ASN A 76 8.70 -0.50 -0.58
C ASN A 76 7.19 -0.67 -0.77
N GLY A 77 6.40 0.19 -0.15
CA GLY A 77 4.97 0.19 -0.27
C GLY A 77 4.37 1.58 -0.45
N ILE A 78 3.15 1.61 -0.97
CA ILE A 78 2.30 2.79 -0.99
C ILE A 78 1.04 2.47 -0.19
N ALA A 79 0.69 3.34 0.76
CA ALA A 79 -0.53 3.26 1.55
C ALA A 79 -1.53 4.33 1.08
N PRO A 80 -2.52 3.94 0.25
CA PRO A 80 -3.58 4.84 -0.16
C PRO A 80 -4.48 5.24 1.00
N GLY A 81 -4.89 6.53 0.99
CA GLY A 81 -6.01 7.03 1.78
C GLY A 81 -7.36 6.69 1.15
N TYR A 82 -8.30 7.60 1.31
CA TYR A 82 -9.63 7.48 0.72
C TYR A 82 -9.62 8.01 -0.72
N ILE A 83 -9.66 7.08 -1.66
CA ILE A 83 -9.50 7.33 -3.10
C ILE A 83 -10.83 7.08 -3.81
N ALA A 84 -11.21 7.96 -4.74
CA ALA A 84 -12.41 7.83 -5.56
C ALA A 84 -12.19 6.75 -6.62
N THR A 85 -12.58 5.52 -6.28
CA THR A 85 -12.57 4.33 -7.14
C THR A 85 -13.90 3.56 -6.99
N ASP A 86 -14.09 2.53 -7.76
CA ASP A 86 -15.28 1.67 -7.66
C ASP A 86 -15.44 1.06 -6.25
N ASN A 87 -14.33 0.69 -5.62
CA ASN A 87 -14.34 0.14 -4.26
C ASN A 87 -14.87 1.10 -3.18
N THR A 88 -14.83 2.40 -3.43
CA THR A 88 -15.29 3.44 -2.50
C THR A 88 -16.59 4.10 -2.93
N GLU A 89 -17.21 3.63 -4.01
CA GLU A 89 -18.42 4.23 -4.57
C GLU A 89 -19.56 4.27 -3.55
N ALA A 90 -19.82 3.18 -2.86
CA ALA A 90 -20.85 3.12 -1.82
C ALA A 90 -20.61 4.12 -0.69
N LEU A 91 -19.36 4.34 -0.29
CA LEU A 91 -19.01 5.33 0.74
C LEU A 91 -19.18 6.77 0.24
N ARG A 92 -18.88 7.03 -1.04
CA ARG A 92 -19.04 8.35 -1.66
C ARG A 92 -20.51 8.72 -1.88
N ASN A 93 -21.32 7.72 -2.22
CA ASN A 93 -22.76 7.89 -2.47
C ASN A 93 -23.60 8.00 -1.17
N ASP A 94 -23.02 7.72 0.00
CA ASP A 94 -23.62 7.99 1.30
C ASP A 94 -23.25 9.41 1.76
N PRO A 95 -24.19 10.40 1.76
CA PRO A 95 -23.86 11.79 2.05
C PRO A 95 -23.36 12.01 3.49
N GLN A 96 -23.84 11.20 4.45
CA GLN A 96 -23.42 11.33 5.85
C GLN A 96 -22.01 10.77 6.03
N ARG A 97 -21.76 9.58 5.47
CA ARG A 97 -20.46 8.92 5.54
C ARG A 97 -19.40 9.73 4.81
N SER A 98 -19.70 10.19 3.59
CA SER A 98 -18.79 10.99 2.77
C SER A 98 -18.39 12.29 3.48
N ARG A 99 -19.34 13.03 4.07
CA ARG A 99 -19.04 14.24 4.86
C ARG A 99 -18.15 13.94 6.06
N SER A 100 -18.45 12.87 6.79
CA SER A 100 -17.66 12.45 7.96
C SER A 100 -16.21 12.12 7.59
N LEU A 101 -16.00 11.44 6.47
CA LEU A 101 -14.66 11.12 5.98
C LEU A 101 -13.92 12.36 5.50
N LEU A 102 -14.57 13.21 4.70
CA LEU A 102 -13.98 14.45 4.18
C LEU A 102 -13.57 15.41 5.31
N ALA A 103 -14.35 15.49 6.38
CA ALA A 103 -14.03 16.31 7.55
C ALA A 103 -12.72 15.86 8.26
N ARG A 104 -12.30 14.61 8.06
CA ARG A 104 -11.05 14.06 8.60
C ARG A 104 -9.87 14.18 7.65
N ILE A 105 -10.08 14.38 6.35
CA ILE A 105 -9.01 14.54 5.37
C ILE A 105 -8.57 16.01 5.36
N PRO A 106 -7.35 16.37 5.78
CA PRO A 106 -6.91 17.76 5.78
C PRO A 106 -7.01 18.45 4.42
N GLN A 107 -6.75 17.73 3.32
CA GLN A 107 -6.92 18.28 1.96
C GLN A 107 -8.39 18.51 1.55
N GLY A 108 -9.37 18.06 2.34
CA GLY A 108 -10.80 18.30 2.09
C GLY A 108 -11.38 17.65 0.83
N ARG A 109 -10.68 16.70 0.24
CA ARG A 109 -11.12 16.00 -0.97
C ARG A 109 -10.80 14.50 -0.91
N TRP A 110 -11.53 13.72 -1.68
CA TRP A 110 -11.12 12.37 -2.03
C TRP A 110 -9.86 12.42 -2.90
N GLY A 111 -8.95 11.47 -2.71
CA GLY A 111 -7.86 11.25 -3.64
C GLY A 111 -8.38 10.67 -4.97
N THR A 112 -7.54 10.71 -5.98
CA THR A 112 -7.79 10.11 -7.30
C THR A 112 -6.64 9.17 -7.68
N PRO A 113 -6.81 8.26 -8.64
CA PRO A 113 -5.70 7.45 -9.13
C PRO A 113 -4.50 8.28 -9.62
N ASP A 114 -4.74 9.49 -10.11
CA ASP A 114 -3.69 10.40 -10.57
C ASP A 114 -2.75 10.87 -9.46
N ASP A 115 -3.23 10.94 -8.22
CA ASP A 115 -2.42 11.29 -7.06
C ASP A 115 -1.28 10.28 -6.79
N PHE A 116 -1.34 9.09 -7.40
CA PHE A 116 -0.33 8.03 -7.25
C PHE A 116 0.74 8.02 -8.34
N LYS A 117 0.58 8.76 -9.44
CA LYS A 117 1.54 8.78 -10.55
C LYS A 117 2.94 9.15 -10.08
N GLY A 118 3.05 10.26 -9.33
CA GLY A 118 4.32 10.72 -8.77
C GLY A 118 4.98 9.71 -7.83
N PRO A 119 4.30 9.27 -6.77
CA PRO A 119 4.81 8.28 -5.83
C PRO A 119 5.25 6.96 -6.48
N VAL A 120 4.49 6.44 -7.45
CA VAL A 120 4.86 5.21 -8.17
C VAL A 120 6.11 5.42 -9.01
N VAL A 121 6.16 6.49 -9.80
CA VAL A 121 7.35 6.82 -10.61
C VAL A 121 8.58 7.04 -9.73
N PHE A 122 8.43 7.75 -8.61
CA PHE A 122 9.51 7.95 -7.65
C PHE A 122 10.04 6.61 -7.12
N LEU A 123 9.17 5.74 -6.61
CA LEU A 123 9.58 4.44 -6.07
C LEU A 123 10.13 3.47 -7.13
N ALA A 124 9.68 3.60 -8.37
CA ALA A 124 10.15 2.76 -9.48
C ALA A 124 11.47 3.29 -10.11
N SER A 125 11.87 4.49 -9.80
CA SER A 125 13.05 5.13 -10.40
C SER A 125 14.28 5.09 -9.49
N ARG A 126 15.43 5.53 -10.04
CA ARG A 126 16.68 5.70 -9.29
C ARG A 126 16.59 6.74 -8.16
N ALA A 127 15.61 7.63 -8.18
CA ALA A 127 15.39 8.63 -7.12
C ALA A 127 15.13 8.00 -5.75
N SER A 128 14.72 6.72 -5.71
CA SER A 128 14.46 5.97 -4.48
C SER A 128 15.50 4.86 -4.19
N ASP A 129 16.69 4.92 -4.78
CA ASP A 129 17.69 3.83 -4.66
C ASP A 129 18.15 3.58 -3.21
N TYR A 130 18.09 4.59 -2.34
CA TYR A 130 18.42 4.42 -0.92
C TYR A 130 17.17 4.22 -0.02
N MET A 131 15.98 4.04 -0.64
CA MET A 131 14.75 3.72 0.08
C MET A 131 14.49 2.22 0.08
N ASN A 132 14.37 1.64 1.28
CA ASN A 132 14.03 0.23 1.45
C ASN A 132 13.21 0.03 2.73
N GLY A 133 12.27 -0.91 2.72
CA GLY A 133 11.42 -1.22 3.87
C GLY A 133 10.41 -0.11 4.23
N SER A 134 10.23 0.89 3.38
CA SER A 134 9.41 2.07 3.66
C SER A 134 8.02 1.96 3.06
N ILE A 135 7.04 2.60 3.69
CA ILE A 135 5.68 2.72 3.17
C ILE A 135 5.32 4.21 3.12
N ILE A 136 5.11 4.71 1.90
CA ILE A 136 4.70 6.10 1.66
C ILE A 136 3.17 6.18 1.79
N THR A 137 2.67 7.08 2.64
CA THR A 137 1.23 7.40 2.69
C THR A 137 0.87 8.45 1.63
N VAL A 138 -0.20 8.18 0.87
CA VAL A 138 -0.79 9.09 -0.11
C VAL A 138 -2.26 9.24 0.26
N ASP A 139 -2.57 10.11 1.23
CA ASP A 139 -3.81 10.08 2.00
C ASP A 139 -4.43 11.45 2.25
N GLY A 140 -3.91 12.51 1.66
CA GLY A 140 -4.40 13.87 1.89
C GLY A 140 -4.20 14.38 3.32
N GLY A 141 -3.29 13.77 4.09
CA GLY A 141 -2.97 14.14 5.46
C GLY A 141 -3.78 13.38 6.53
N TRP A 142 -4.54 12.36 6.14
CA TRP A 142 -5.35 11.56 7.08
C TRP A 142 -4.57 11.00 8.27
N MET A 143 -3.38 10.45 8.05
CA MET A 143 -2.54 9.85 9.09
C MET A 143 -1.77 10.86 9.93
N GLY A 144 -1.69 12.08 9.50
CA GLY A 144 -1.04 13.17 10.24
C GLY A 144 -1.89 13.83 11.32
N ARG A 145 -3.09 13.28 11.58
CA ARG A 145 -4.10 13.88 12.45
C ARG A 145 -4.46 12.99 13.61
#